data_378815ab9ff4cfed988edeb231cbd143
#
_entry.id   378815ab9ff4cfed988edeb231cbd143
#
_cell.length_a   1.000
_cell.length_b   1.000
_cell.length_c   1.000
_cell.angle_alpha   90.00
_cell.angle_beta   90.00
_cell.angle_gamma   90.00
#
_symmetry.space_group_name_H-M   'P 1'
#
loop_
_entity.id
_entity.type
_entity.pdbx_description
1 polymer ?
#
loop_
_entity_poly.entity_id
_entity_poly.type
_entity_poly.pdbx_seq_one_letter_code
_entity_poly.pdbx_strand_id
1 'polypeptide(L)'
;MPTGLDTEAVPGRTARPDLRDPTPLLFIGGTGRSGTHVVSKILGSHSQFRKVPNEARFHTDPGGFPDVLAGRTSPDLFAYRLRHYWWRNFEPARLSFRGLHRYVPKRRLDAATDAFLRRCEGGEPEAACRQLFFDLLWPLATEEARAGLIEQSCDVVAEAGPLAMLFPEARFIHVVRDGRDVAASRVGQARWLAYPRTMQQGLEWWEGRIRRIDAGIRAAGRDRVHEVSLDDLVSGNRRKKTYRKMRQFAGLRNEDAMLGYFTRRVRVRNAHSERWRSDVPVRQHAEVDARYEAILDRLTEDGVGCVELLRRVKDRRDA
;
A
#
# COMPACT_ATOMS: atom_id res chain seq x y z
N MET A 1 43.85 8.85 45.72
CA MET A 1 42.82 9.51 44.94
C MET A 1 42.73 8.82 43.58
N PRO A 2 41.79 7.92 43.35
CA PRO A 2 41.50 7.48 42.00
C PRO A 2 40.26 8.21 41.47
N THR A 3 40.42 8.82 40.34
CA THR A 3 39.42 9.50 39.55
C THR A 3 38.44 8.48 38.92
N GLY A 4 37.16 8.64 39.23
CA GLY A 4 36.09 7.86 38.64
C GLY A 4 35.99 8.10 37.12
N LEU A 5 35.95 7.02 36.37
CA LEU A 5 35.52 7.00 34.98
C LEU A 5 33.99 6.97 34.98
N ASP A 6 33.40 8.13 34.62
CA ASP A 6 31.98 8.20 34.25
C ASP A 6 31.75 7.36 32.99
N THR A 7 31.08 6.24 33.18
CA THR A 7 30.51 5.46 32.06
C THR A 7 29.31 6.24 31.53
N GLU A 8 29.52 6.98 30.43
CA GLU A 8 28.41 7.52 29.63
C GLU A 8 27.49 6.39 29.19
N ALA A 9 26.24 6.47 29.64
CA ALA A 9 25.17 5.57 29.25
C ALA A 9 24.93 5.72 27.75
N VAL A 10 25.15 4.64 27.03
CA VAL A 10 24.74 4.49 25.62
C VAL A 10 23.24 4.80 25.53
N PRO A 11 22.80 5.75 24.68
CA PRO A 11 21.38 6.07 24.55
C PRO A 11 20.59 4.85 24.11
N GLY A 12 19.58 4.54 24.92
CA GLY A 12 18.86 3.30 24.96
C GLY A 12 18.34 2.78 23.63
N ARG A 13 18.49 1.47 23.45
CA ARG A 13 17.64 0.66 22.59
C ARG A 13 16.19 1.07 22.85
N THR A 14 15.56 1.69 21.86
CA THR A 14 14.11 1.94 21.90
C THR A 14 13.42 0.58 22.05
N ALA A 15 12.78 0.40 23.20
CA ALA A 15 12.03 -0.81 23.53
C ALA A 15 11.05 -1.15 22.38
N ARG A 16 10.72 -2.44 22.22
CA ARG A 16 9.57 -2.86 21.40
C ARG A 16 8.39 -1.98 21.82
N PRO A 17 7.58 -1.48 20.86
CA PRO A 17 6.37 -0.78 21.25
C PRO A 17 5.60 -1.72 22.18
N ASP A 18 5.17 -1.22 23.32
CA ASP A 18 4.13 -1.92 24.05
C ASP A 18 2.95 -2.03 23.07
N LEU A 19 2.55 -3.26 22.74
CA LEU A 19 1.44 -3.48 21.81
C LEU A 19 0.13 -2.85 22.28
N ARG A 20 0.12 -2.31 23.51
CA ARG A 20 -0.96 -1.51 24.10
C ARG A 20 -0.90 -0.04 23.71
N ASP A 21 0.28 0.48 23.29
CA ASP A 21 0.41 1.86 22.83
C ASP A 21 0.18 1.93 21.31
N PRO A 22 -0.66 2.87 20.83
CA PRO A 22 -0.98 2.98 19.41
C PRO A 22 0.25 3.40 18.60
N THR A 23 0.87 2.44 17.93
CA THR A 23 1.97 2.69 17.01
C THR A 23 1.44 3.31 15.71
N PRO A 24 1.88 4.50 15.29
CA PRO A 24 1.43 5.07 14.04
C PRO A 24 1.73 4.15 12.85
N LEU A 25 0.67 3.63 12.22
CA LEU A 25 0.73 2.72 11.08
C LEU A 25 -0.09 3.27 9.93
N LEU A 26 0.56 3.46 8.77
CA LEU A 26 -0.09 3.87 7.54
C LEU A 26 0.00 2.75 6.50
N PHE A 27 -1.16 2.29 6.04
CA PHE A 27 -1.29 1.42 4.89
C PHE A 27 -1.62 2.23 3.64
N ILE A 28 -0.85 2.04 2.57
CA ILE A 28 -1.05 2.77 1.31
C ILE A 28 -1.29 1.76 0.19
N GLY A 29 -2.50 1.72 -0.32
CA GLY A 29 -2.91 0.78 -1.36
C GLY A 29 -3.68 1.40 -2.50
N GLY A 30 -4.08 0.55 -3.43
CA GLY A 30 -4.87 0.92 -4.61
C GLY A 30 -4.97 -0.25 -5.58
N THR A 31 -5.43 0.01 -6.79
CA THR A 31 -5.63 -1.06 -7.80
C THR A 31 -4.32 -1.75 -8.24
N GLY A 32 -3.15 -1.26 -7.82
CA GLY A 32 -1.90 -1.49 -8.51
C GLY A 32 -1.79 -0.54 -9.73
N ARG A 33 -0.59 -0.11 -10.07
CA ARG A 33 -0.33 0.88 -11.12
C ARG A 33 -0.99 2.26 -10.88
N SER A 34 -1.59 2.48 -9.72
CA SER A 34 -2.26 3.72 -9.33
C SER A 34 -1.34 4.78 -8.72
N GLY A 35 -0.05 4.47 -8.48
CA GLY A 35 0.91 5.45 -7.95
C GLY A 35 1.14 5.36 -6.44
N THR A 36 0.83 4.23 -5.80
CA THR A 36 1.08 3.97 -4.37
C THR A 36 2.52 4.27 -3.95
N HIS A 37 3.49 3.94 -4.81
CA HIS A 37 4.91 4.27 -4.58
C HIS A 37 5.20 5.78 -4.50
N VAL A 38 4.48 6.60 -5.26
CA VAL A 38 4.65 8.06 -5.21
C VAL A 38 4.19 8.59 -3.86
N VAL A 39 2.98 8.18 -3.45
CA VAL A 39 2.38 8.58 -2.17
C VAL A 39 3.23 8.10 -0.99
N SER A 40 3.66 6.82 -1.01
CA SER A 40 4.49 6.27 0.06
C SER A 40 5.86 6.95 0.18
N LYS A 41 6.44 7.39 -0.92
CA LYS A 41 7.71 8.14 -0.90
C LYS A 41 7.52 9.57 -0.38
N ILE A 42 6.39 10.23 -0.70
CA ILE A 42 6.08 11.54 -0.12
C ILE A 42 6.01 11.44 1.40
N LEU A 43 5.15 10.56 1.91
CA LEU A 43 4.90 10.41 3.34
C LEU A 43 6.12 9.81 4.07
N GLY A 44 6.83 8.87 3.44
CA GLY A 44 8.07 8.29 3.97
C GLY A 44 9.29 9.21 3.94
N SER A 45 9.16 10.43 3.37
CA SER A 45 10.19 11.47 3.50
C SER A 45 10.03 12.28 4.79
N HIS A 46 8.98 12.05 5.57
CA HIS A 46 8.78 12.67 6.88
C HIS A 46 9.60 11.96 7.94
N SER A 47 10.13 12.72 8.92
CA SER A 47 11.00 12.20 9.98
C SER A 47 10.33 11.18 10.91
N GLN A 48 9.00 11.23 11.05
CA GLN A 48 8.24 10.34 11.94
C GLN A 48 8.11 8.92 11.40
N PHE A 49 8.09 8.71 10.09
CA PHE A 49 7.77 7.42 9.50
C PHE A 49 8.95 6.74 8.82
N ARG A 50 9.04 5.42 9.00
CA ARG A 50 9.85 4.54 8.16
C ARG A 50 8.98 3.86 7.12
N LYS A 51 9.30 4.03 5.85
CA LYS A 51 8.65 3.29 4.77
C LYS A 51 9.27 1.90 4.64
N VAL A 52 8.46 0.85 4.60
CA VAL A 52 8.90 -0.50 4.23
C VAL A 52 9.49 -0.47 2.81
N PRO A 53 10.71 -0.99 2.58
CA PRO A 53 11.43 -0.82 1.32
C PRO A 53 10.70 -1.33 0.08
N ASN A 54 10.06 -2.50 0.19
CA ASN A 54 9.24 -3.13 -0.85
C ASN A 54 7.86 -3.49 -0.29
N GLU A 55 6.96 -3.93 -1.15
CA GLU A 55 5.69 -4.54 -0.71
C GLU A 55 5.99 -5.79 0.13
N ALA A 56 5.53 -5.81 1.37
CA ALA A 56 5.73 -6.95 2.27
C ALA A 56 4.83 -8.14 1.90
N ARG A 57 3.60 -7.86 1.46
CA ARG A 57 2.62 -8.73 0.82
C ARG A 57 2.02 -9.86 1.67
N PHE A 58 2.78 -10.48 2.56
CA PHE A 58 2.35 -11.65 3.34
C PHE A 58 1.07 -11.41 4.17
N HIS A 59 0.75 -10.16 4.47
CA HIS A 59 -0.43 -9.75 5.23
C HIS A 59 -1.65 -9.45 4.35
N THR A 60 -1.52 -9.48 3.01
CA THR A 60 -2.61 -9.12 2.08
C THR A 60 -2.76 -10.03 0.87
N ASP A 61 -1.70 -10.73 0.46
CA ASP A 61 -1.78 -11.66 -0.68
C ASP A 61 -2.72 -12.84 -0.36
N PRO A 62 -3.27 -13.51 -1.37
CA PRO A 62 -4.00 -14.76 -1.16
C PRO A 62 -3.20 -15.75 -0.34
N GLY A 63 -3.82 -16.29 0.70
CA GLY A 63 -3.18 -17.13 1.71
C GLY A 63 -2.43 -16.35 2.80
N GLY A 64 -2.56 -15.02 2.84
CA GLY A 64 -2.07 -14.14 3.89
C GLY A 64 -3.00 -14.06 5.11
N PHE A 65 -2.85 -13.00 5.91
CA PHE A 65 -3.60 -12.84 7.16
C PHE A 65 -5.12 -12.96 7.01
N PRO A 66 -5.79 -12.36 6.01
CA PRO A 66 -7.23 -12.49 5.86
C PRO A 66 -7.68 -13.95 5.68
N ASP A 67 -6.87 -14.77 4.99
CA ASP A 67 -7.17 -16.18 4.78
C ASP A 67 -6.84 -17.04 6.00
N VAL A 68 -5.81 -16.70 6.76
CA VAL A 68 -5.51 -17.35 8.05
C VAL A 68 -6.63 -17.11 9.04
N LEU A 69 -7.06 -15.84 9.20
CA LEU A 69 -8.14 -15.47 10.13
C LEU A 69 -9.50 -16.09 9.76
N ALA A 70 -9.74 -16.28 8.47
CA ALA A 70 -10.95 -16.94 7.98
C ALA A 70 -10.86 -18.47 7.93
N GLY A 71 -9.75 -19.06 8.37
CA GLY A 71 -9.52 -20.51 8.34
C GLY A 71 -9.33 -21.11 6.94
N ARG A 72 -9.19 -20.27 5.89
CA ARG A 72 -8.95 -20.71 4.50
C ARG A 72 -7.51 -21.15 4.25
N THR A 73 -6.59 -20.69 5.08
CA THR A 73 -5.16 -21.07 5.05
C THR A 73 -4.75 -21.51 6.45
N SER A 74 -4.20 -22.72 6.58
CA SER A 74 -3.67 -23.17 7.87
C SER A 74 -2.43 -22.36 8.27
N PRO A 75 -2.16 -22.20 9.58
CA PRO A 75 -0.95 -21.56 10.07
C PRO A 75 0.33 -22.14 9.48
N ASP A 76 0.41 -23.46 9.32
CA ASP A 76 1.57 -24.16 8.74
C ASP A 76 1.79 -23.81 7.27
N LEU A 77 0.72 -23.80 6.47
CA LEU A 77 0.80 -23.42 5.06
C LEU A 77 1.19 -21.94 4.91
N PHE A 78 0.68 -21.07 5.76
CA PHE A 78 1.09 -19.67 5.80
C PHE A 78 2.58 -19.55 6.16
N ALA A 79 3.04 -20.24 7.20
CA ALA A 79 4.44 -20.24 7.64
C ALA A 79 5.37 -20.77 6.53
N TYR A 80 4.98 -21.85 5.84
CA TYR A 80 5.71 -22.35 4.67
C TYR A 80 5.83 -21.27 3.57
N ARG A 81 4.71 -20.61 3.20
CA ARG A 81 4.71 -19.53 2.20
C ARG A 81 5.56 -18.34 2.63
N LEU A 82 5.53 -18.00 3.91
CA LEU A 82 6.32 -16.90 4.45
C LEU A 82 7.81 -17.16 4.28
N ARG A 83 8.27 -18.38 4.60
CA ARG A 83 9.68 -18.78 4.52
C ARG A 83 10.19 -18.97 3.10
N HIS A 84 9.33 -19.34 2.16
CA HIS A 84 9.74 -19.74 0.82
C HIS A 84 9.28 -18.75 -0.26
N TYR A 85 8.00 -18.33 -0.24
CA TYR A 85 7.46 -17.46 -1.27
C TYR A 85 7.70 -15.98 -0.95
N TRP A 86 7.16 -15.43 0.13
CA TRP A 86 7.32 -14.01 0.45
C TRP A 86 8.73 -13.65 0.92
N TRP A 87 9.49 -14.60 1.42
CA TRP A 87 10.88 -14.40 1.76
C TRP A 87 11.70 -13.92 0.57
N ARG A 88 11.61 -14.59 -0.58
CA ARG A 88 12.39 -14.22 -1.77
C ARG A 88 11.58 -13.45 -2.81
N ASN A 89 10.30 -13.74 -3.04
CA ASN A 89 9.37 -13.12 -3.97
C ASN A 89 10.02 -12.71 -5.30
N PHE A 90 10.07 -13.63 -6.25
CA PHE A 90 10.63 -13.35 -7.58
C PHE A 90 9.71 -12.43 -8.37
N GLU A 91 10.24 -11.29 -8.89
CA GLU A 91 9.54 -10.36 -9.75
C GLU A 91 10.00 -10.56 -11.21
N PRO A 92 9.22 -11.24 -12.07
CA PRO A 92 9.61 -11.56 -13.45
C PRO A 92 9.92 -10.32 -14.29
N ALA A 93 9.14 -9.24 -14.12
CA ALA A 93 9.33 -8.00 -14.87
C ALA A 93 10.68 -7.32 -14.63
N ARG A 94 11.37 -7.65 -13.53
CA ARG A 94 12.68 -7.11 -13.16
C ARG A 94 13.78 -8.16 -13.10
N LEU A 95 13.42 -9.42 -13.38
CA LEU A 95 14.33 -10.58 -13.27
C LEU A 95 15.07 -10.58 -11.92
N SER A 96 14.39 -10.23 -10.83
CA SER A 96 15.02 -10.07 -9.53
C SER A 96 14.10 -10.50 -8.39
N PHE A 97 14.73 -10.95 -7.29
CA PHE A 97 14.02 -11.22 -6.05
C PHE A 97 13.81 -9.93 -5.25
N ARG A 98 12.59 -9.69 -4.80
CA ARG A 98 12.19 -8.47 -4.09
C ARG A 98 11.45 -8.72 -2.77
N GLY A 99 11.61 -9.92 -2.23
CA GLY A 99 10.95 -10.32 -0.97
C GLY A 99 11.59 -9.72 0.28
N LEU A 100 11.12 -10.21 1.41
CA LEU A 100 11.51 -9.78 2.76
C LEU A 100 13.01 -9.91 3.03
N HIS A 101 13.71 -10.88 2.39
CA HIS A 101 15.15 -11.11 2.54
C HIS A 101 16.02 -9.87 2.35
N ARG A 102 15.50 -8.84 1.70
CA ARG A 102 16.24 -7.60 1.44
C ARG A 102 16.36 -6.69 2.66
N TYR A 103 15.53 -6.89 3.69
CA TYR A 103 15.47 -6.03 4.87
C TYR A 103 15.06 -6.76 6.16
N VAL A 104 14.74 -8.04 6.10
CA VAL A 104 14.48 -8.88 7.28
C VAL A 104 15.56 -9.97 7.31
N PRO A 105 16.43 -10.08 8.32
CA PRO A 105 17.38 -11.17 8.45
C PRO A 105 16.68 -12.52 8.60
N LYS A 106 17.24 -13.58 8.01
CA LYS A 106 16.64 -14.93 8.04
C LYS A 106 16.35 -15.41 9.47
N ARG A 107 17.29 -15.20 10.39
CA ARG A 107 17.11 -15.55 11.81
C ARG A 107 15.87 -14.87 12.44
N ARG A 108 15.58 -13.60 12.06
CA ARG A 108 14.40 -12.87 12.54
C ARG A 108 13.13 -13.46 11.94
N LEU A 109 13.15 -13.76 10.63
CA LEU A 109 12.03 -14.41 9.97
C LEU A 109 11.67 -15.73 10.65
N ASP A 110 12.65 -16.60 10.87
CA ASP A 110 12.43 -17.93 11.45
C ASP A 110 11.89 -17.82 12.88
N ALA A 111 12.53 -17.02 13.72
CA ALA A 111 12.09 -16.81 15.11
C ALA A 111 10.66 -16.24 15.21
N ALA A 112 10.32 -15.24 14.36
CA ALA A 112 8.99 -14.65 14.31
C ALA A 112 7.95 -15.66 13.79
N THR A 113 8.31 -16.46 12.79
CA THR A 113 7.41 -17.50 12.24
C THR A 113 7.15 -18.61 13.27
N ASP A 114 8.17 -19.06 14.02
CA ASP A 114 7.98 -20.06 15.07
C ASP A 114 7.12 -19.51 16.23
N ALA A 115 7.28 -18.24 16.57
CA ALA A 115 6.42 -17.59 17.57
C ALA A 115 4.97 -17.47 17.10
N PHE A 116 4.75 -17.17 15.81
CA PHE A 116 3.44 -17.15 15.17
C PHE A 116 2.75 -18.51 15.27
N LEU A 117 3.44 -19.61 14.89
CA LEU A 117 2.89 -20.95 14.95
C LEU A 117 2.46 -21.33 16.37
N ARG A 118 3.35 -21.13 17.36
CA ARG A 118 3.01 -21.41 18.76
C ARG A 118 1.78 -20.65 19.27
N ARG A 119 1.59 -19.38 18.87
CA ARG A 119 0.40 -18.62 19.24
C ARG A 119 -0.86 -19.13 18.56
N CYS A 120 -0.78 -19.51 17.30
CA CYS A 120 -1.91 -20.11 16.58
C CYS A 120 -2.31 -21.44 17.23
N GLU A 121 -1.36 -22.28 17.64
CA GLU A 121 -1.62 -23.51 18.42
C GLU A 121 -2.31 -23.22 19.76
N GLY A 122 -1.98 -22.08 20.38
CA GLY A 122 -2.63 -21.57 21.60
C GLY A 122 -4.00 -20.95 21.36
N GLY A 123 -4.53 -20.94 20.13
CA GLY A 123 -5.85 -20.39 19.79
C GLY A 123 -5.92 -18.86 19.67
N GLU A 124 -4.79 -18.18 19.45
CA GLU A 124 -4.69 -16.73 19.37
C GLU A 124 -4.26 -16.23 17.96
N PRO A 125 -4.94 -16.57 16.86
CA PRO A 125 -4.49 -16.27 15.51
C PRO A 125 -4.41 -14.77 15.21
N GLU A 126 -5.29 -13.92 15.75
CA GLU A 126 -5.25 -12.46 15.57
C GLU A 126 -3.99 -11.87 16.24
N ALA A 127 -3.74 -12.25 17.49
CA ALA A 127 -2.55 -11.81 18.21
C ALA A 127 -1.28 -12.32 17.53
N ALA A 128 -1.29 -13.55 16.98
CA ALA A 128 -0.19 -14.13 16.22
C ALA A 128 0.12 -13.33 14.95
N CYS A 129 -0.91 -12.99 14.16
CA CYS A 129 -0.77 -12.20 12.94
C CYS A 129 -0.22 -10.79 13.24
N ARG A 130 -0.80 -10.11 14.25
CA ARG A 130 -0.37 -8.78 14.68
C ARG A 130 1.10 -8.80 15.14
N GLN A 131 1.46 -9.74 16.03
CA GLN A 131 2.80 -9.86 16.54
C GLN A 131 3.82 -10.14 15.42
N LEU A 132 3.50 -11.07 14.52
CA LEU A 132 4.36 -11.40 13.38
C LEU A 132 4.65 -10.18 12.51
N PHE A 133 3.62 -9.36 12.20
CA PHE A 133 3.79 -8.15 11.41
C PHE A 133 4.81 -7.20 12.07
N PHE A 134 4.66 -6.94 13.34
CA PHE A 134 5.57 -6.05 14.07
C PHE A 134 6.96 -6.66 14.26
N ASP A 135 7.08 -7.95 14.56
CA ASP A 135 8.38 -8.62 14.70
C ASP A 135 9.22 -8.55 13.42
N LEU A 136 8.57 -8.61 12.27
CA LEU A 136 9.25 -8.53 10.98
C LEU A 136 9.55 -7.09 10.53
N LEU A 137 8.62 -6.15 10.73
CA LEU A 137 8.70 -4.83 10.09
C LEU A 137 9.06 -3.69 11.05
N TRP A 138 8.68 -3.77 12.33
CA TRP A 138 8.94 -2.70 13.28
C TRP A 138 10.42 -2.40 13.50
N PRO A 139 11.34 -3.37 13.50
CA PRO A 139 12.77 -3.08 13.61
C PRO A 139 13.30 -2.09 12.56
N LEU A 140 12.67 -2.02 11.39
CA LEU A 140 13.02 -1.01 10.37
C LEU A 140 12.80 0.42 10.86
N ALA A 141 11.76 0.65 11.67
CA ALA A 141 11.48 1.96 12.23
C ALA A 141 12.42 2.27 13.40
N THR A 142 12.61 1.31 14.32
CA THR A 142 13.44 1.52 15.50
C THR A 142 14.92 1.68 15.18
N GLU A 143 15.45 0.98 14.17
CA GLU A 143 16.83 1.13 13.68
C GLU A 143 17.12 2.56 13.16
N GLU A 144 16.10 3.31 12.74
CA GLU A 144 16.19 4.69 12.29
C GLU A 144 15.55 5.70 13.25
N ALA A 145 15.24 5.29 14.48
CA ALA A 145 14.56 6.12 15.49
C ALA A 145 13.25 6.77 14.99
N ARG A 146 12.45 6.02 14.19
CA ARG A 146 11.17 6.46 13.67
C ARG A 146 10.02 5.98 14.57
N ALA A 147 9.00 6.82 14.72
CA ALA A 147 7.85 6.54 15.55
C ALA A 147 6.76 5.72 14.87
N GLY A 148 6.81 5.52 13.54
CA GLY A 148 5.77 4.82 12.80
C GLY A 148 6.27 4.14 11.53
N LEU A 149 5.39 3.31 10.96
CA LEU A 149 5.63 2.57 9.73
C LEU A 149 4.67 2.98 8.61
N ILE A 150 5.18 2.95 7.38
CA ILE A 150 4.39 2.98 6.15
C ILE A 150 4.58 1.68 5.42
N GLU A 151 3.51 0.92 5.25
CA GLU A 151 3.46 -0.26 4.39
C GLU A 151 2.62 0.03 3.14
N GLN A 152 3.04 -0.46 1.97
CA GLN A 152 2.47 -0.03 0.69
C GLN A 152 2.14 -1.20 -0.26
N SER A 153 1.80 -2.36 0.23
CA SER A 153 1.27 -3.44 -0.62
C SER A 153 -0.04 -3.01 -1.27
N CYS A 154 -0.17 -3.28 -2.58
CA CYS A 154 -1.31 -2.74 -3.35
C CYS A 154 -2.67 -3.13 -2.74
N ASP A 155 -2.80 -4.33 -2.19
CA ASP A 155 -4.05 -4.90 -1.69
C ASP A 155 -4.46 -4.46 -0.28
N VAL A 156 -3.64 -3.68 0.45
CA VAL A 156 -3.94 -3.30 1.85
C VAL A 156 -5.29 -2.59 2.02
N VAL A 157 -5.77 -1.86 1.00
CA VAL A 157 -7.08 -1.20 1.08
C VAL A 157 -8.20 -2.16 0.70
N ALA A 158 -7.98 -3.10 -0.20
CA ALA A 158 -8.93 -4.15 -0.50
C ALA A 158 -9.15 -5.10 0.71
N GLU A 159 -8.12 -5.29 1.52
CA GLU A 159 -8.13 -6.09 2.73
C GLU A 159 -8.23 -5.23 4.01
N ALA A 160 -8.70 -3.98 3.89
CA ALA A 160 -8.71 -3.04 5.00
C ALA A 160 -9.62 -3.48 6.17
N GLY A 161 -10.68 -4.22 5.92
CA GLY A 161 -11.55 -4.76 6.99
C GLY A 161 -10.78 -5.64 7.98
N PRO A 162 -10.25 -6.79 7.56
CA PRO A 162 -9.42 -7.64 8.42
C PRO A 162 -8.19 -6.93 9.01
N LEU A 163 -7.54 -6.07 8.22
CA LEU A 163 -6.38 -5.32 8.71
C LEU A 163 -6.76 -4.29 9.78
N ALA A 164 -7.92 -3.65 9.69
CA ALA A 164 -8.41 -2.72 10.70
C ALA A 164 -8.76 -3.39 12.03
N MET A 165 -9.15 -4.68 12.01
CA MET A 165 -9.31 -5.48 13.23
C MET A 165 -7.95 -5.81 13.86
N LEU A 166 -6.99 -6.24 13.05
CA LEU A 166 -5.63 -6.56 13.53
C LEU A 166 -4.87 -5.32 14.02
N PHE A 167 -5.09 -4.17 13.38
CA PHE A 167 -4.38 -2.91 13.63
C PHE A 167 -5.38 -1.78 13.86
N PRO A 168 -6.00 -1.70 15.06
CA PRO A 168 -7.00 -0.68 15.37
C PRO A 168 -6.51 0.76 15.21
N GLU A 169 -5.21 0.99 15.38
CA GLU A 169 -4.54 2.28 15.20
C GLU A 169 -4.25 2.65 13.74
N ALA A 170 -4.33 1.70 12.81
CA ALA A 170 -3.94 1.92 11.42
C ALA A 170 -4.89 2.88 10.69
N ARG A 171 -4.28 3.70 9.83
CA ARG A 171 -4.98 4.52 8.83
C ARG A 171 -4.63 4.04 7.43
N PHE A 172 -5.57 4.19 6.51
CA PHE A 172 -5.43 3.69 5.15
C PHE A 172 -5.47 4.85 4.16
N ILE A 173 -4.63 4.79 3.14
CA ILE A 173 -4.67 5.73 2.01
C ILE A 173 -4.94 4.93 0.75
N HIS A 174 -6.10 5.21 0.13
CA HIS A 174 -6.46 4.68 -1.18
C HIS A 174 -5.97 5.62 -2.27
N VAL A 175 -5.01 5.16 -3.08
CA VAL A 175 -4.52 5.93 -4.22
C VAL A 175 -5.35 5.61 -5.45
N VAL A 176 -6.13 6.59 -5.87
CA VAL A 176 -7.05 6.52 -7.01
C VAL A 176 -6.36 7.07 -8.26
N ARG A 177 -6.54 6.40 -9.38
CA ARG A 177 -6.04 6.81 -10.70
C ARG A 177 -7.06 6.49 -11.78
N ASP A 178 -7.06 7.27 -12.87
CA ASP A 178 -7.85 7.03 -14.07
C ASP A 178 -7.69 5.56 -14.55
N GLY A 179 -8.84 4.88 -14.72
CA GLY A 179 -8.86 3.45 -15.06
C GLY A 179 -8.23 3.14 -16.41
N ARG A 180 -8.31 4.06 -17.37
CA ARG A 180 -7.72 3.93 -18.71
C ARG A 180 -6.18 3.85 -18.60
N ASP A 181 -5.58 4.70 -17.76
CA ASP A 181 -4.12 4.68 -17.50
C ASP A 181 -3.67 3.43 -16.76
N VAL A 182 -4.47 2.97 -15.79
CA VAL A 182 -4.18 1.74 -15.05
C VAL A 182 -4.26 0.54 -15.98
N ALA A 183 -5.34 0.44 -16.79
CA ALA A 183 -5.54 -0.62 -17.76
C ALA A 183 -4.39 -0.68 -18.78
N ALA A 184 -4.04 0.45 -19.42
CA ALA A 184 -2.92 0.52 -20.36
C ALA A 184 -1.59 0.10 -19.71
N SER A 185 -1.32 0.58 -18.48
CA SER A 185 -0.13 0.16 -17.75
C SER A 185 -0.10 -1.32 -17.42
N ARG A 186 -1.26 -1.95 -17.19
CA ARG A 186 -1.37 -3.37 -16.88
C ARG A 186 -1.21 -4.21 -18.13
N VAL A 187 -1.87 -3.83 -19.23
CA VAL A 187 -1.74 -4.47 -20.56
C VAL A 187 -0.29 -4.41 -21.05
N GLY A 188 0.40 -3.28 -20.86
CA GLY A 188 1.82 -3.17 -21.19
C GLY A 188 2.74 -4.14 -20.43
N GLN A 189 2.26 -4.80 -19.37
CA GLN A 189 2.95 -5.87 -18.65
C GLN A 189 2.57 -7.28 -19.14
N ALA A 190 1.76 -7.43 -20.20
CA ALA A 190 1.23 -8.71 -20.68
C ALA A 190 2.34 -9.74 -21.04
N ARG A 191 3.54 -9.28 -21.39
CA ARG A 191 4.71 -10.16 -21.59
C ARG A 191 5.16 -10.92 -20.33
N TRP A 192 4.77 -10.42 -19.16
CA TRP A 192 5.13 -11.01 -17.86
C TRP A 192 3.93 -11.59 -17.10
N LEU A 193 2.73 -11.23 -17.52
CA LEU A 193 1.47 -11.57 -16.89
C LEU A 193 0.54 -12.22 -17.90
N ALA A 194 -0.13 -13.29 -17.52
CA ALA A 194 -1.07 -13.98 -18.39
C ALA A 194 -2.30 -13.11 -18.75
N TYR A 195 -2.68 -12.19 -17.87
CA TYR A 195 -3.91 -11.37 -17.97
C TYR A 195 -3.72 -10.01 -17.27
N PRO A 196 -4.31 -8.91 -17.76
CA PRO A 196 -5.07 -8.72 -19.02
C PRO A 196 -4.16 -8.55 -20.24
N ARG A 197 -4.67 -8.80 -21.44
CA ARG A 197 -3.98 -8.64 -22.72
C ARG A 197 -4.56 -7.53 -23.60
N THR A 198 -5.81 -7.13 -23.38
CA THR A 198 -6.50 -6.06 -24.12
C THR A 198 -6.94 -4.94 -23.21
N MET A 199 -7.22 -3.76 -23.77
CA MET A 199 -7.74 -2.63 -23.00
C MET A 199 -9.09 -2.93 -22.35
N GLN A 200 -9.96 -3.65 -23.04
CA GLN A 200 -11.22 -4.13 -22.46
C GLN A 200 -10.97 -4.96 -21.20
N GLN A 201 -10.14 -6.00 -21.30
CA GLN A 201 -9.79 -6.85 -20.15
C GLN A 201 -9.10 -6.04 -19.03
N GLY A 202 -8.29 -5.05 -19.41
CA GLY A 202 -7.62 -4.15 -18.46
C GLY A 202 -8.60 -3.29 -17.66
N LEU A 203 -9.64 -2.77 -18.32
CA LEU A 203 -10.71 -2.00 -17.68
C LEU A 203 -11.59 -2.87 -16.81
N GLU A 204 -11.98 -4.06 -17.25
CA GLU A 204 -12.75 -5.04 -16.47
C GLU A 204 -11.96 -5.46 -15.20
N TRP A 205 -10.67 -5.74 -15.33
CA TRP A 205 -9.79 -6.04 -14.23
C TRP A 205 -9.72 -4.86 -13.24
N TRP A 206 -9.59 -3.63 -13.75
CA TRP A 206 -9.55 -2.42 -12.92
C TRP A 206 -10.88 -2.21 -12.18
N GLU A 207 -12.03 -2.37 -12.85
CA GLU A 207 -13.35 -2.29 -12.24
C GLU A 207 -13.48 -3.27 -11.07
N GLY A 208 -13.13 -4.54 -11.28
CA GLY A 208 -13.15 -5.56 -10.23
C GLY A 208 -12.26 -5.20 -9.04
N ARG A 209 -11.11 -4.57 -9.29
CA ARG A 209 -10.22 -4.08 -8.22
C ARG A 209 -10.83 -2.92 -7.44
N ILE A 210 -11.45 -1.95 -8.11
CA ILE A 210 -12.14 -0.82 -7.46
C ILE A 210 -13.28 -1.32 -6.57
N ARG A 211 -14.07 -2.29 -7.03
CA ARG A 211 -15.16 -2.89 -6.25
C ARG A 211 -14.65 -3.59 -4.99
N ARG A 212 -13.58 -4.37 -5.08
CA ARG A 212 -12.94 -5.00 -3.90
C ARG A 212 -12.41 -3.95 -2.93
N ILE A 213 -11.80 -2.89 -3.43
CA ILE A 213 -11.29 -1.79 -2.59
C ILE A 213 -12.43 -1.09 -1.86
N ASP A 214 -13.55 -0.78 -2.54
CA ASP A 214 -14.70 -0.14 -1.90
C ASP A 214 -15.32 -1.04 -0.82
N ALA A 215 -15.41 -2.34 -1.05
CA ALA A 215 -15.83 -3.30 -0.04
C ALA A 215 -14.89 -3.31 1.19
N GLY A 216 -13.58 -3.28 0.97
CA GLY A 216 -12.59 -3.17 2.05
C GLY A 216 -12.71 -1.85 2.84
N ILE A 217 -12.94 -0.73 2.15
CA ILE A 217 -13.17 0.59 2.77
C ILE A 217 -14.43 0.56 3.64
N ARG A 218 -15.53 0.00 3.14
CA ARG A 218 -16.78 -0.13 3.91
C ARG A 218 -16.58 -0.99 5.16
N ALA A 219 -15.87 -2.09 5.02
CA ALA A 219 -15.58 -3.00 6.14
C ALA A 219 -14.66 -2.39 7.22
N ALA A 220 -13.69 -1.55 6.82
CA ALA A 220 -12.79 -0.88 7.76
C ALA A 220 -13.40 0.35 8.44
N GLY A 221 -14.43 0.95 7.83
CA GLY A 221 -14.96 2.28 8.17
C GLY A 221 -14.33 3.39 7.33
N ARG A 222 -15.19 4.21 6.70
CA ARG A 222 -14.74 5.29 5.76
C ARG A 222 -13.90 6.37 6.43
N ASP A 223 -14.07 6.61 7.71
CA ASP A 223 -13.30 7.55 8.53
C ASP A 223 -11.82 7.16 8.67
N ARG A 224 -11.52 5.87 8.53
CA ARG A 224 -10.16 5.32 8.58
C ARG A 224 -9.43 5.39 7.23
N VAL A 225 -10.12 5.74 6.14
CA VAL A 225 -9.57 5.70 4.79
C VAL A 225 -9.61 7.07 4.15
N HIS A 226 -8.48 7.52 3.60
CA HIS A 226 -8.41 8.75 2.81
C HIS A 226 -8.12 8.44 1.34
N GLU A 227 -8.99 8.90 0.45
CA GLU A 227 -8.83 8.74 -0.99
C GLU A 227 -8.00 9.88 -1.58
N VAL A 228 -6.94 9.52 -2.31
CA VAL A 228 -6.00 10.45 -2.93
C VAL A 228 -5.94 10.21 -4.43
N SER A 229 -6.39 11.19 -5.22
CA SER A 229 -6.17 11.15 -6.67
C SER A 229 -4.71 11.41 -7.00
N LEU A 230 -4.08 10.47 -7.72
CA LEU A 230 -2.73 10.68 -8.27
C LEU A 230 -2.70 11.89 -9.20
N ASP A 231 -3.73 12.07 -10.03
CA ASP A 231 -3.82 13.16 -10.99
C ASP A 231 -3.91 14.53 -10.30
N ASP A 232 -4.76 14.63 -9.26
CA ASP A 232 -4.85 15.84 -8.45
C ASP A 232 -3.55 16.14 -7.67
N LEU A 233 -2.78 15.09 -7.36
CA LEU A 233 -1.51 15.24 -6.63
C LEU A 233 -0.38 15.74 -7.52
N VAL A 234 -0.39 15.40 -8.81
CA VAL A 234 0.72 15.72 -9.74
C VAL A 234 0.48 16.97 -10.55
N SER A 235 -0.78 17.36 -10.80
CA SER A 235 -1.13 18.46 -11.71
C SER A 235 -2.30 19.31 -11.22
N GLY A 236 -2.43 20.50 -11.83
CA GLY A 236 -3.57 21.40 -11.68
C GLY A 236 -3.61 22.16 -10.37
N ASN A 237 -4.71 22.91 -10.20
CA ASN A 237 -4.96 23.80 -9.06
C ASN A 237 -5.22 23.06 -7.72
N ARG A 238 -5.55 21.76 -7.80
CA ARG A 238 -5.83 20.92 -6.62
C ARG A 238 -4.57 20.35 -5.97
N ARG A 239 -3.42 20.38 -6.63
CA ARG A 239 -2.18 19.74 -6.22
C ARG A 239 -1.78 20.03 -4.77
N LYS A 240 -1.70 21.31 -4.40
CA LYS A 240 -1.36 21.74 -3.02
C LYS A 240 -2.43 21.33 -2.00
N LYS A 241 -3.71 21.39 -2.39
CA LYS A 241 -4.85 21.03 -1.52
C LYS A 241 -4.85 19.53 -1.25
N THR A 242 -4.61 18.69 -2.27
CA THR A 242 -4.56 17.23 -2.16
C THR A 242 -3.38 16.81 -1.26
N TYR A 243 -2.18 17.36 -1.49
CA TYR A 243 -1.02 17.13 -0.62
C TYR A 243 -1.33 17.48 0.85
N ARG A 244 -1.92 18.66 1.11
CA ARG A 244 -2.26 19.12 2.46
C ARG A 244 -3.25 18.18 3.14
N LYS A 245 -4.34 17.79 2.47
CA LYS A 245 -5.35 16.89 3.03
C LYS A 245 -4.76 15.51 3.35
N MET A 246 -3.99 14.95 2.44
CA MET A 246 -3.30 13.67 2.65
C MET A 246 -2.36 13.72 3.86
N ARG A 247 -1.57 14.78 3.98
CA ARG A 247 -0.67 14.99 5.11
C ARG A 247 -1.42 15.12 6.44
N GLN A 248 -2.51 15.92 6.46
CA GLN A 248 -3.35 16.10 7.64
C GLN A 248 -4.00 14.79 8.08
N PHE A 249 -4.52 14.01 7.14
CA PHE A 249 -5.08 12.69 7.44
C PHE A 249 -4.03 11.75 8.03
N ALA A 250 -2.79 11.78 7.54
CA ALA A 250 -1.68 11.02 8.11
C ALA A 250 -1.21 11.53 9.49
N GLY A 251 -1.78 12.63 10.01
CA GLY A 251 -1.38 13.23 11.29
C GLY A 251 -0.01 13.91 11.27
N LEU A 252 0.46 14.29 10.08
CA LEU A 252 1.83 14.79 9.91
C LEU A 252 1.90 16.32 9.91
N ARG A 253 2.95 16.86 10.52
CA ARG A 253 3.34 18.27 10.36
C ARG A 253 3.95 18.48 8.98
N ASN A 254 4.08 19.74 8.55
CA ASN A 254 4.80 20.02 7.32
C ASN A 254 6.31 20.04 7.62
N GLU A 255 7.05 19.24 6.90
CA GLU A 255 8.52 19.19 6.98
C GLU A 255 9.12 19.52 5.61
N ASP A 256 10.27 20.20 5.61
CA ASP A 256 10.96 20.62 4.37
C ASP A 256 11.38 19.43 3.52
N ALA A 257 11.79 18.33 4.12
CA ALA A 257 12.15 17.09 3.41
C ALA A 257 10.97 16.55 2.62
N MET A 258 9.79 16.45 3.24
CA MET A 258 8.57 15.96 2.60
C MET A 258 8.03 16.95 1.56
N LEU A 259 7.98 18.24 1.87
CA LEU A 259 7.59 19.29 0.94
C LEU A 259 8.56 19.36 -0.26
N GLY A 260 9.85 19.26 0.00
CA GLY A 260 10.89 19.23 -1.01
C GLY A 260 10.78 18.03 -1.94
N TYR A 261 10.50 16.83 -1.40
CA TYR A 261 10.24 15.65 -2.24
C TYR A 261 9.00 15.88 -3.11
N PHE A 262 7.88 16.33 -2.53
CA PHE A 262 6.65 16.62 -3.24
C PHE A 262 6.86 17.64 -4.36
N THR A 263 7.53 18.76 -4.10
CA THR A 263 7.71 19.84 -5.08
C THR A 263 8.65 19.46 -6.22
N ARG A 264 9.73 18.73 -5.93
CA ARG A 264 10.76 18.40 -6.94
C ARG A 264 10.47 17.13 -7.72
N ARG A 265 9.91 16.08 -7.07
CA ARG A 265 9.79 14.74 -7.65
C ARG A 265 8.40 14.36 -8.13
N VAL A 266 7.35 14.94 -7.53
CA VAL A 266 5.96 14.63 -7.89
C VAL A 266 5.50 15.58 -8.98
N ARG A 267 5.60 15.13 -10.22
CA ARG A 267 5.28 15.92 -11.42
C ARG A 267 4.59 15.04 -12.47
N VAL A 268 3.79 15.65 -13.35
CA VAL A 268 3.05 14.99 -14.43
C VAL A 268 3.93 14.03 -15.22
N ARG A 269 5.11 14.47 -15.66
CA ARG A 269 6.04 13.64 -16.43
C ARG A 269 6.46 12.34 -15.74
N ASN A 270 6.43 12.30 -14.40
CA ASN A 270 6.81 11.13 -13.61
C ASN A 270 5.61 10.23 -13.27
N ALA A 271 4.39 10.73 -13.42
CA ALA A 271 3.15 10.02 -13.13
C ALA A 271 2.62 9.24 -14.33
N HIS A 272 3.15 9.52 -15.52
CA HIS A 272 2.64 8.96 -16.77
C HIS A 272 1.12 9.14 -16.90
N SER A 273 0.64 10.35 -16.57
CA SER A 273 -0.77 10.72 -16.77
C SER A 273 -1.09 10.69 -18.26
N GLU A 274 -2.29 10.24 -18.60
CA GLU A 274 -2.80 10.10 -19.97
C GLU A 274 -1.98 9.14 -20.88
N ARG A 275 -1.16 8.27 -20.25
CA ARG A 275 -0.35 7.31 -21.00
C ARG A 275 -1.17 6.40 -21.92
N TRP A 276 -2.43 6.13 -21.59
CA TRP A 276 -3.30 5.32 -22.41
C TRP A 276 -3.49 5.90 -23.82
N ARG A 277 -3.47 7.24 -23.95
CA ARG A 277 -3.55 7.91 -25.27
C ARG A 277 -2.33 7.63 -26.15
N SER A 278 -1.16 7.43 -25.53
CA SER A 278 0.07 7.07 -26.26
C SER A 278 0.25 5.56 -26.44
N ASP A 279 -0.22 4.76 -25.49
CA ASP A 279 -0.03 3.30 -25.48
C ASP A 279 -1.09 2.57 -26.33
N VAL A 280 -2.25 3.22 -26.61
CA VAL A 280 -3.40 2.66 -27.35
C VAL A 280 -3.53 3.32 -28.71
N PRO A 281 -3.74 2.57 -29.80
CA PRO A 281 -3.97 3.15 -31.13
C PRO A 281 -5.17 4.13 -31.15
N VAL A 282 -5.03 5.27 -31.82
CA VAL A 282 -6.04 6.35 -31.88
C VAL A 282 -7.43 5.83 -32.28
N ARG A 283 -7.49 4.89 -33.23
CA ARG A 283 -8.76 4.26 -33.68
C ARG A 283 -9.55 3.55 -32.57
N GLN A 284 -8.91 3.24 -31.44
CA GLN A 284 -9.55 2.58 -30.30
C GLN A 284 -9.93 3.57 -29.18
N HIS A 285 -9.53 4.83 -29.26
CA HIS A 285 -9.73 5.79 -28.17
C HIS A 285 -11.21 5.98 -27.85
N ALA A 286 -12.07 6.16 -28.86
CA ALA A 286 -13.50 6.33 -28.65
C ALA A 286 -14.15 5.10 -27.98
N GLU A 287 -13.74 3.89 -28.34
CA GLU A 287 -14.23 2.67 -27.71
C GLU A 287 -13.75 2.55 -26.25
N VAL A 288 -12.48 2.87 -25.97
CA VAL A 288 -11.93 2.86 -24.61
C VAL A 288 -12.65 3.87 -23.73
N ASP A 289 -12.91 5.08 -24.25
CA ASP A 289 -13.63 6.13 -23.51
C ASP A 289 -15.08 5.72 -23.22
N ALA A 290 -15.80 5.20 -24.21
CA ALA A 290 -17.18 4.73 -24.03
C ALA A 290 -17.27 3.59 -23.00
N ARG A 291 -16.34 2.62 -23.04
CA ARG A 291 -16.28 1.53 -22.06
C ARG A 291 -15.98 2.06 -20.66
N TYR A 292 -15.06 3.00 -20.55
CA TYR A 292 -14.71 3.60 -19.26
C TYR A 292 -15.88 4.37 -18.67
N GLU A 293 -16.63 5.14 -19.49
CA GLU A 293 -17.84 5.83 -19.07
C GLU A 293 -18.90 4.85 -18.55
N ALA A 294 -19.19 3.81 -19.32
CA ALA A 294 -20.13 2.76 -18.89
C ALA A 294 -19.73 2.09 -17.57
N ILE A 295 -18.42 1.93 -17.31
CA ILE A 295 -17.94 1.44 -16.00
C ILE A 295 -18.21 2.47 -14.91
N LEU A 296 -17.93 3.76 -15.14
CA LEU A 296 -18.17 4.80 -14.15
C LEU A 296 -19.67 4.91 -13.83
N ASP A 297 -20.57 4.72 -14.81
CA ASP A 297 -22.02 4.68 -14.59
C ASP A 297 -22.39 3.54 -13.65
N ARG A 298 -21.98 2.31 -13.94
CA ARG A 298 -22.23 1.15 -13.08
C ARG A 298 -21.67 1.33 -11.66
N LEU A 299 -20.46 1.88 -11.55
CA LEU A 299 -19.87 2.14 -10.23
C LEU A 299 -20.64 3.23 -9.46
N THR A 300 -21.26 4.19 -10.18
CA THR A 300 -22.12 5.22 -9.58
C THR A 300 -23.43 4.59 -9.07
N GLU A 301 -24.09 3.77 -9.89
CA GLU A 301 -25.30 3.04 -9.53
C GLU A 301 -25.10 2.16 -8.29
N ASP A 302 -23.93 1.53 -8.18
CA ASP A 302 -23.55 0.68 -7.03
C ASP A 302 -23.05 1.48 -5.81
N GLY A 303 -22.99 2.81 -5.89
CA GLY A 303 -22.61 3.71 -4.79
C GLY A 303 -21.13 3.56 -4.37
N VAL A 304 -20.24 3.26 -5.31
CA VAL A 304 -18.80 3.15 -5.05
C VAL A 304 -18.20 4.52 -4.74
N GLY A 305 -17.52 4.66 -3.60
CA GLY A 305 -17.15 5.96 -3.02
C GLY A 305 -16.19 6.81 -3.86
N CYS A 306 -15.24 6.22 -4.58
CA CYS A 306 -14.23 6.99 -5.34
C CYS A 306 -14.72 7.50 -6.72
N VAL A 307 -15.96 7.20 -7.14
CA VAL A 307 -16.44 7.49 -8.48
C VAL A 307 -16.49 8.99 -8.79
N GLU A 308 -16.99 9.80 -7.87
CA GLU A 308 -17.02 11.28 -8.06
C GLU A 308 -15.60 11.83 -8.30
N LEU A 309 -14.61 11.29 -7.62
CA LEU A 309 -13.21 11.67 -7.80
C LEU A 309 -12.71 11.26 -9.20
N LEU A 310 -13.08 10.06 -9.67
CA LEU A 310 -12.71 9.55 -10.98
C LEU A 310 -13.38 10.36 -12.10
N ARG A 311 -14.69 10.67 -12.00
CA ARG A 311 -15.42 11.51 -12.95
C ARG A 311 -14.77 12.89 -13.06
N ARG A 312 -14.55 13.57 -11.95
CA ARG A 312 -13.90 14.88 -11.93
C ARG A 312 -12.52 14.87 -12.60
N VAL A 313 -11.75 13.79 -12.44
CA VAL A 313 -10.44 13.64 -13.11
C VAL A 313 -10.63 13.46 -14.61
N LYS A 314 -11.58 12.62 -15.02
CA LYS A 314 -11.93 12.39 -16.43
C LYS A 314 -12.33 13.69 -17.10
N ASP A 315 -13.35 14.39 -16.55
CA ASP A 315 -13.90 15.63 -17.13
C ASP A 315 -12.82 16.70 -17.34
N ARG A 316 -11.90 16.83 -16.38
CA ARG A 316 -10.77 17.75 -16.50
C ARG A 316 -9.77 17.38 -17.57
N ARG A 317 -9.62 16.10 -17.92
CA ARG A 317 -8.69 15.62 -18.94
C ARG A 317 -9.27 15.67 -20.35
N ASP A 318 -10.59 15.61 -20.43
CA ASP A 318 -11.32 15.59 -21.68
C ASP A 318 -11.76 17.01 -22.10
N ALA A 319 -11.64 18.03 -21.17
CA ALA A 319 -11.83 19.46 -21.44
C ALA A 319 -10.56 20.11 -22.00
#